data_f98d6724f3ac38c3599e88d8bfd6f300
#
_entry.id   f98d6724f3ac38c3599e88d8bfd6f300
#
_cell.length_a   1.000
_cell.length_b   1.000
_cell.length_c   1.000
_cell.angle_alpha   90.00
_cell.angle_beta   90.00
_cell.angle_gamma   90.00
#
_symmetry.space_group_name_H-M   'P 1'
#
loop_
_entity.id
_entity.type
_entity.pdbx_description
1 polymer ?
#
loop_
_entity_poly.entity_id
_entity_poly.type
_entity_poly.pdbx_seq_one_letter_code
_entity_poly.pdbx_strand_id
1 'polypeptide(L)'
;MNTWNRSGQPVRFHRRGWFFRLSPLLPAEDFARFLETVDSSLSRGTTLKDSRTTTAAIRVLPPVGPVFLKRTNSKGFRFMLRYLFRRARSFRAAAATNALIRAGIETPAVLAVGEHRTGLLLHAGYIINEALENARSCHGLLARTDSPAELLGPLTGKAVALLTELHRRNIVHGDYKLSNIYWTPDGKPGTWDLDGAAILSAPSRKRMTEDLYRLASSLRQVLNKYHPAFRITDRELCETVVSGYAGPVPVSADALCDLLKRERK
;
A
#
# COMPACT_ATOMS: atom_id res chain seq x y z
N MET A 1 -5.16 12.59 11.04
CA MET A 1 -6.49 12.55 11.70
C MET A 1 -7.36 11.54 11.00
N ASN A 2 -8.01 10.66 11.75
CA ASN A 2 -8.62 9.43 11.26
C ASN A 2 -9.99 9.69 10.63
N THR A 3 -10.10 9.69 9.31
CA THR A 3 -11.31 10.09 8.58
C THR A 3 -12.49 9.12 8.72
N TRP A 4 -12.23 7.84 9.01
CA TRP A 4 -13.29 6.83 9.22
C TRP A 4 -13.73 6.70 10.68
N ASN A 5 -12.96 7.25 11.65
CA ASN A 5 -13.29 7.26 13.08
C ASN A 5 -13.92 8.57 13.58
N ARG A 6 -14.09 9.58 12.74
CA ARG A 6 -14.86 10.76 13.09
C ARG A 6 -16.35 10.45 12.89
N SER A 7 -16.97 9.92 13.92
CA SER A 7 -18.42 9.95 14.24
C SER A 7 -19.43 9.79 13.07
N GLY A 8 -19.16 8.95 12.08
CA GLY A 8 -20.13 8.72 11.02
C GLY A 8 -19.91 7.41 10.28
N GLN A 9 -20.97 6.72 9.96
CA GLN A 9 -20.90 5.56 9.06
C GLN A 9 -20.58 6.01 7.63
N PRO A 10 -19.83 5.20 6.83
CA PRO A 10 -19.58 5.51 5.43
C PRO A 10 -20.87 5.72 4.67
N VAL A 11 -20.93 6.80 3.91
CA VAL A 11 -22.10 7.08 3.05
C VAL A 11 -22.05 6.16 1.83
N ARG A 12 -23.15 5.51 1.52
CA ARG A 12 -23.28 4.72 0.28
C ARG A 12 -23.67 5.64 -0.86
N PHE A 13 -22.90 5.57 -1.94
CA PHE A 13 -23.16 6.32 -3.17
C PHE A 13 -23.37 5.33 -4.32
N HIS A 14 -24.47 5.50 -5.07
CA HIS A 14 -24.80 4.69 -6.25
C HIS A 14 -25.31 5.57 -7.36
N ARG A 15 -24.70 5.49 -8.55
CA ARG A 15 -25.14 6.21 -9.77
C ARG A 15 -24.67 5.46 -11.01
N ARG A 16 -25.59 5.05 -11.89
CA ARG A 16 -25.30 4.48 -13.22
C ARG A 16 -24.20 3.40 -13.24
N GLY A 17 -24.29 2.37 -12.39
CA GLY A 17 -23.30 1.31 -12.31
C GLY A 17 -22.06 1.61 -11.46
N TRP A 18 -21.98 2.81 -10.89
CA TRP A 18 -20.96 3.19 -9.91
C TRP A 18 -21.44 2.91 -8.49
N PHE A 19 -20.64 2.18 -7.74
CA PHE A 19 -20.92 1.81 -6.35
C PHE A 19 -19.78 2.23 -5.48
N PHE A 20 -19.99 3.22 -4.59
CA PHE A 20 -18.97 3.73 -3.70
C PHE A 20 -19.42 3.71 -2.23
N ARG A 21 -18.40 3.70 -1.36
CA ARG A 21 -18.50 4.07 0.04
C ARG A 21 -17.62 5.28 0.25
N LEU A 22 -18.20 6.37 0.74
CA LEU A 22 -17.54 7.64 0.95
C LEU A 22 -17.28 7.83 2.43
N SER A 23 -16.16 8.48 2.76
CA SER A 23 -15.94 9.04 4.09
C SER A 23 -17.00 10.09 4.39
N PRO A 24 -17.46 10.23 5.64
CA PRO A 24 -18.36 11.31 6.05
C PRO A 24 -17.82 12.71 5.77
N LEU A 25 -16.50 12.86 5.58
CA LEU A 25 -15.87 14.12 5.24
C LEU A 25 -16.01 14.50 3.76
N LEU A 26 -16.51 13.59 2.92
CA LEU A 26 -16.67 13.80 1.50
C LEU A 26 -18.15 13.92 1.13
N PRO A 27 -18.68 15.12 0.88
CA PRO A 27 -20.06 15.31 0.47
C PRO A 27 -20.37 14.55 -0.83
N ALA A 28 -21.52 13.89 -0.88
CA ALA A 28 -21.91 13.08 -2.03
C ALA A 28 -22.03 13.89 -3.32
N GLU A 29 -22.46 15.16 -3.24
CA GLU A 29 -22.58 16.05 -4.38
C GLU A 29 -21.23 16.45 -4.98
N ASP A 30 -20.23 16.76 -4.13
CA ASP A 30 -18.88 17.07 -4.55
C ASP A 30 -18.23 15.84 -5.19
N PHE A 31 -18.46 14.66 -4.60
CA PHE A 31 -18.00 13.41 -5.16
C PHE A 31 -18.67 13.08 -6.49
N ALA A 32 -19.99 13.35 -6.67
CA ALA A 32 -20.69 13.14 -7.91
C ALA A 32 -20.10 13.98 -9.05
N ARG A 33 -19.79 15.25 -8.80
CA ARG A 33 -19.11 16.14 -9.76
C ARG A 33 -17.69 15.66 -10.10
N PHE A 34 -16.93 15.23 -9.10
CA PHE A 34 -15.61 14.65 -9.31
C PHE A 34 -15.69 13.38 -10.16
N LEU A 35 -16.67 12.51 -9.93
CA LEU A 35 -16.84 11.25 -10.66
C LEU A 35 -17.12 11.45 -12.16
N GLU A 36 -17.81 12.54 -12.53
CA GLU A 36 -18.04 12.88 -13.94
C GLU A 36 -16.75 13.19 -14.71
N THR A 37 -15.73 13.62 -14.00
CA THR A 37 -14.42 13.99 -14.58
C THR A 37 -13.32 12.98 -14.25
N VAL A 38 -13.60 11.94 -13.48
CA VAL A 38 -12.57 11.04 -12.94
C VAL A 38 -11.71 10.39 -14.01
N ASP A 39 -12.31 9.91 -15.09
CA ASP A 39 -11.57 9.25 -16.17
C ASP A 39 -10.81 10.24 -17.04
N SER A 40 -11.39 11.42 -17.33
CA SER A 40 -10.69 12.50 -18.04
C SER A 40 -9.61 13.15 -17.16
N SER A 41 -9.82 13.22 -15.87
CA SER A 41 -8.85 13.78 -14.92
C SER A 41 -7.68 12.82 -14.66
N LEU A 42 -7.85 11.51 -14.78
CA LEU A 42 -6.73 10.57 -14.74
C LEU A 42 -5.71 10.81 -15.87
N SER A 43 -6.16 11.34 -17.01
CA SER A 43 -5.29 11.67 -18.16
C SER A 43 -4.69 13.08 -18.10
N ARG A 44 -5.26 14.03 -17.33
CA ARG A 44 -4.91 15.45 -17.34
C ARG A 44 -4.10 15.97 -16.15
N GLY A 45 -3.78 15.18 -15.15
CA GLY A 45 -3.07 15.67 -13.98
C GLY A 45 -1.71 15.02 -13.78
N THR A 46 -1.12 15.16 -12.58
CA THR A 46 0.12 14.50 -12.22
C THR A 46 -0.09 13.00 -12.16
N THR A 47 0.01 12.33 -13.30
CA THR A 47 -0.08 10.88 -13.41
C THR A 47 1.20 10.28 -12.85
N LEU A 48 1.07 9.51 -11.77
CA LEU A 48 2.20 8.83 -11.13
C LEU A 48 2.45 7.45 -11.76
N LYS A 49 1.40 6.84 -12.28
CA LYS A 49 1.47 5.54 -12.96
C LYS A 49 0.33 5.42 -13.95
N ASP A 50 0.65 5.03 -15.17
CA ASP A 50 -0.33 4.57 -16.15
C ASP A 50 0.14 3.25 -16.74
N SER A 51 -0.61 2.18 -16.47
CA SER A 51 -0.32 0.85 -16.96
C SER A 51 -1.62 0.14 -17.34
N ARG A 52 -1.51 -0.90 -18.15
CA ARG A 52 -2.65 -1.74 -18.52
C ARG A 52 -3.51 -2.19 -17.32
N THR A 53 -2.92 -2.28 -16.13
CA THR A 53 -3.58 -2.85 -14.95
C THR A 53 -3.96 -1.84 -13.89
N THR A 54 -3.31 -0.68 -13.88
CA THR A 54 -3.47 0.32 -12.82
C THR A 54 -3.13 1.70 -13.35
N THR A 55 -3.99 2.66 -13.10
CA THR A 55 -3.73 4.09 -13.29
C THR A 55 -3.77 4.76 -11.93
N ALA A 56 -2.77 5.57 -11.59
CA ALA A 56 -2.70 6.30 -10.33
C ALA A 56 -2.27 7.75 -10.56
N ALA A 57 -2.89 8.67 -9.86
CA ALA A 57 -2.64 10.10 -10.00
C ALA A 57 -2.94 10.86 -8.71
N ILE A 58 -2.27 12.02 -8.54
CA ILE A 58 -2.67 13.01 -7.54
C ILE A 58 -3.66 13.98 -8.17
N ARG A 59 -4.71 14.31 -7.44
CA ARG A 59 -5.81 15.20 -7.82
C ARG A 59 -6.20 16.08 -6.67
N VAL A 60 -6.84 17.20 -6.99
CA VAL A 60 -7.53 18.02 -6.00
C VAL A 60 -9.00 17.62 -6.00
N LEU A 61 -9.50 17.26 -4.84
CA LEU A 61 -10.89 16.89 -4.60
C LEU A 61 -11.51 17.88 -3.59
N PRO A 62 -12.27 18.87 -4.05
CA PRO A 62 -12.95 19.78 -3.13
C PRO A 62 -13.99 19.03 -2.25
N PRO A 63 -14.18 19.40 -1.00
CA PRO A 63 -13.42 20.38 -0.23
C PRO A 63 -12.17 19.81 0.47
N VAL A 64 -11.83 18.53 0.20
CA VAL A 64 -10.82 17.77 0.96
C VAL A 64 -9.38 18.18 0.61
N GLY A 65 -9.15 18.70 -0.60
CA GLY A 65 -7.82 19.06 -1.08
C GLY A 65 -7.12 17.96 -1.89
N PRO A 66 -5.79 17.86 -1.83
CA PRO A 66 -5.03 16.86 -2.59
C PRO A 66 -5.37 15.43 -2.17
N VAL A 67 -5.64 14.58 -3.16
CA VAL A 67 -5.94 13.16 -2.96
C VAL A 67 -5.12 12.28 -3.89
N PHE A 68 -4.80 11.08 -3.43
CA PHE A 68 -4.23 10.02 -4.26
C PHE A 68 -5.37 9.14 -4.78
N LEU A 69 -5.57 9.18 -6.10
CA LEU A 69 -6.57 8.37 -6.79
C LEU A 69 -5.89 7.20 -7.49
N LYS A 70 -6.36 5.98 -7.21
CA LYS A 70 -5.91 4.76 -7.88
C LYS A 70 -7.09 4.03 -8.50
N ARG A 71 -6.99 3.75 -9.81
CA ARG A 71 -7.92 2.91 -10.56
C ARG A 71 -7.26 1.59 -10.91
N THR A 72 -7.91 0.48 -10.58
CA THR A 72 -7.54 -0.86 -11.04
C THR A 72 -8.37 -1.19 -12.27
N ASN A 73 -7.71 -1.38 -13.41
CA ASN A 73 -8.36 -1.61 -14.70
C ASN A 73 -8.74 -3.08 -14.87
N SER A 74 -9.80 -3.36 -15.65
CA SER A 74 -10.13 -4.72 -16.06
C SER A 74 -9.04 -5.30 -16.95
N LYS A 75 -8.69 -6.56 -16.69
CA LYS A 75 -7.67 -7.32 -17.45
C LYS A 75 -8.29 -8.19 -18.55
N GLY A 76 -9.49 -7.86 -19.02
CA GLY A 76 -10.24 -8.61 -20.02
C GLY A 76 -11.28 -9.57 -19.40
N PHE A 77 -11.95 -10.34 -20.26
CA PHE A 77 -13.13 -11.12 -19.90
C PHE A 77 -12.93 -12.13 -18.75
N ARG A 78 -11.78 -12.82 -18.73
CA ARG A 78 -11.44 -13.75 -17.61
C ARG A 78 -11.33 -13.05 -16.25
N PHE A 79 -10.86 -11.81 -16.24
CA PHE A 79 -10.84 -11.00 -15.02
C PHE A 79 -12.28 -10.66 -14.60
N MET A 80 -13.12 -10.21 -15.53
CA MET A 80 -14.51 -9.87 -15.28
C MET A 80 -15.28 -11.05 -14.69
N LEU A 81 -15.12 -12.26 -15.26
CA LEU A 81 -15.72 -13.50 -14.75
C LEU A 81 -15.28 -13.83 -13.32
N ARG A 82 -13.99 -13.66 -13.00
CA ARG A 82 -13.47 -13.90 -11.64
C ARG A 82 -14.13 -13.00 -10.59
N TYR A 83 -14.58 -11.81 -10.99
CA TYR A 83 -15.16 -10.80 -10.10
C TYR A 83 -16.68 -10.69 -10.20
N LEU A 84 -17.36 -11.62 -10.89
CA LEU A 84 -18.85 -11.60 -10.99
C LEU A 84 -19.53 -11.49 -9.62
N PHE A 85 -19.07 -12.29 -8.65
CA PHE A 85 -19.64 -12.34 -7.29
C PHE A 85 -18.67 -11.82 -6.22
N ARG A 86 -17.56 -11.14 -6.63
CA ARG A 86 -16.55 -10.65 -5.71
C ARG A 86 -16.42 -9.14 -5.83
N ARG A 87 -16.23 -8.48 -4.69
CA ARG A 87 -15.89 -7.06 -4.66
C ARG A 87 -14.54 -6.80 -5.31
N ALA A 88 -14.35 -5.59 -5.86
CA ALA A 88 -13.06 -5.13 -6.35
C ALA A 88 -11.98 -5.17 -5.26
N ARG A 89 -10.71 -5.28 -5.68
CA ARG A 89 -9.56 -5.31 -4.77
C ARG A 89 -9.50 -4.09 -3.85
N SER A 90 -9.92 -2.93 -4.36
CA SER A 90 -10.01 -1.66 -3.62
C SER A 90 -10.74 -1.80 -2.28
N PHE A 91 -11.81 -2.60 -2.20
CA PHE A 91 -12.52 -2.82 -0.94
C PHE A 91 -11.70 -3.58 0.10
N ARG A 92 -10.80 -4.49 -0.32
CA ARG A 92 -9.90 -5.19 0.60
C ARG A 92 -8.80 -4.25 1.08
N ALA A 93 -8.22 -3.44 0.17
CA ALA A 93 -7.27 -2.41 0.52
C ALA A 93 -7.85 -1.44 1.54
N ALA A 94 -9.08 -0.94 1.29
CA ALA A 94 -9.78 -0.05 2.22
C ALA A 94 -10.04 -0.70 3.59
N ALA A 95 -10.42 -1.99 3.62
CA ALA A 95 -10.61 -2.72 4.88
C ALA A 95 -9.30 -2.85 5.66
N ALA A 96 -8.18 -3.17 4.99
CA ALA A 96 -6.86 -3.23 5.60
C ALA A 96 -6.42 -1.84 6.12
N THR A 97 -6.54 -0.78 5.29
CA THR A 97 -6.27 0.60 5.71
C THR A 97 -7.03 0.96 6.98
N ASN A 98 -8.33 0.68 7.02
CA ASN A 98 -9.16 0.99 8.19
C ASN A 98 -8.74 0.16 9.43
N ALA A 99 -8.29 -1.08 9.24
CA ALA A 99 -7.75 -1.89 10.34
C ALA A 99 -6.45 -1.30 10.89
N LEU A 100 -5.54 -0.84 10.01
CA LEU A 100 -4.30 -0.17 10.42
C LEU A 100 -4.59 1.12 11.19
N ILE A 101 -5.47 1.96 10.66
CA ILE A 101 -5.86 3.23 11.31
C ILE A 101 -6.44 2.96 12.71
N ARG A 102 -7.35 1.99 12.86
CA ARG A 102 -7.89 1.62 14.19
C ARG A 102 -6.83 1.08 15.13
N ALA A 103 -5.78 0.51 14.60
CA ALA A 103 -4.62 0.03 15.35
C ALA A 103 -3.60 1.13 15.69
N GLY A 104 -3.84 2.37 15.28
CA GLY A 104 -2.90 3.49 15.47
C GLY A 104 -1.68 3.45 14.55
N ILE A 105 -1.73 2.65 13.48
CA ILE A 105 -0.64 2.52 12.50
C ILE A 105 -0.83 3.59 11.42
N GLU A 106 0.25 4.33 11.11
CA GLU A 106 0.25 5.40 10.13
C GLU A 106 0.02 4.84 8.72
N THR A 107 -1.05 5.32 8.08
CA THR A 107 -1.41 5.01 6.69
C THR A 107 -2.37 6.07 6.16
N PRO A 108 -2.31 6.44 4.86
CA PRO A 108 -3.22 7.43 4.29
C PRO A 108 -4.67 6.98 4.44
N ALA A 109 -5.51 7.86 4.98
CA ALA A 109 -6.91 7.51 5.19
C ALA A 109 -7.66 7.35 3.86
N VAL A 110 -8.62 6.42 3.84
CA VAL A 110 -9.50 6.22 2.68
C VAL A 110 -10.62 7.26 2.69
N LEU A 111 -10.73 8.05 1.65
CA LEU A 111 -11.80 9.03 1.43
C LEU A 111 -12.97 8.44 0.65
N ALA A 112 -12.64 7.61 -0.34
CA ALA A 112 -13.65 6.86 -1.09
C ALA A 112 -13.12 5.53 -1.57
N VAL A 113 -13.97 4.52 -1.60
CA VAL A 113 -13.66 3.24 -2.23
C VAL A 113 -14.87 2.76 -3.01
N GLY A 114 -14.63 2.26 -4.23
CA GLY A 114 -15.73 1.84 -5.06
C GLY A 114 -15.36 0.99 -6.26
N GLU A 115 -16.36 0.73 -7.06
CA GLU A 115 -16.26 -0.07 -8.28
C GLU A 115 -17.26 0.42 -9.34
N HIS A 116 -16.89 0.24 -10.60
CA HIS A 116 -17.76 0.44 -11.74
C HIS A 116 -18.16 -0.91 -12.34
N ARG A 117 -19.47 -1.13 -12.51
CA ARG A 117 -20.03 -2.36 -13.05
C ARG A 117 -21.11 -2.08 -14.09
N THR A 118 -21.24 -3.01 -15.06
CA THR A 118 -22.44 -3.15 -15.89
C THR A 118 -23.05 -4.51 -15.54
N GLY A 119 -24.19 -4.49 -14.88
CA GLY A 119 -24.75 -5.68 -14.24
C GLY A 119 -23.75 -6.27 -13.21
N LEU A 120 -23.37 -7.53 -13.39
CA LEU A 120 -22.38 -8.20 -12.54
C LEU A 120 -20.93 -8.01 -13.01
N LEU A 121 -20.70 -7.47 -14.21
CA LEU A 121 -19.36 -7.35 -14.79
C LEU A 121 -18.58 -6.19 -14.20
N LEU A 122 -17.44 -6.47 -13.58
CA LEU A 122 -16.54 -5.47 -13.01
C LEU A 122 -15.65 -4.86 -14.10
N HIS A 123 -15.76 -3.55 -14.33
CA HIS A 123 -14.93 -2.78 -15.25
C HIS A 123 -13.72 -2.17 -14.58
N ALA A 124 -13.91 -1.58 -13.40
CA ALA A 124 -12.83 -0.94 -12.66
C ALA A 124 -13.11 -0.93 -11.16
N GLY A 125 -12.04 -0.95 -10.37
CA GLY A 125 -12.08 -0.69 -8.94
C GLY A 125 -11.35 0.62 -8.64
N TYR A 126 -11.84 1.39 -7.68
CA TYR A 126 -11.28 2.69 -7.30
C TYR A 126 -11.00 2.76 -5.82
N ILE A 127 -9.90 3.39 -5.47
CA ILE A 127 -9.63 3.83 -4.10
C ILE A 127 -9.07 5.25 -4.17
N ILE A 128 -9.57 6.10 -3.29
CA ILE A 128 -9.16 7.48 -3.12
C ILE A 128 -8.70 7.64 -1.69
N ASN A 129 -7.44 8.01 -1.52
CA ASN A 129 -6.84 8.24 -0.23
C ASN A 129 -6.43 9.71 -0.10
N GLU A 130 -6.24 10.17 1.12
CA GLU A 130 -5.53 11.42 1.38
C GLU A 130 -4.16 11.38 0.69
N ALA A 131 -3.76 12.48 0.06
CA ALA A 131 -2.39 12.62 -0.39
C ALA A 131 -1.50 12.96 0.81
N LEU A 132 -0.40 12.25 0.96
CA LEU A 132 0.58 12.53 2.00
C LEU A 132 1.55 13.60 1.51
N GLU A 133 1.41 14.81 2.03
CA GLU A 133 2.37 15.87 1.80
C GLU A 133 3.61 15.65 2.67
N ASN A 134 4.79 15.86 2.06
CA ASN A 134 6.09 15.77 2.73
C ASN A 134 6.47 14.39 3.31
N ALA A 135 5.73 13.33 3.04
CA ALA A 135 6.14 11.98 3.38
C ALA A 135 7.29 11.52 2.47
N ARG A 136 8.32 10.91 3.06
CA ARG A 136 9.47 10.41 2.33
C ARG A 136 9.46 8.89 2.29
N SER A 137 9.40 8.30 1.10
CA SER A 137 9.50 6.84 0.98
C SER A 137 10.87 6.35 1.46
N CYS A 138 10.89 5.19 2.13
CA CYS A 138 12.15 4.56 2.56
C CYS A 138 13.06 4.25 1.35
N HIS A 139 12.48 3.93 0.20
CA HIS A 139 13.23 3.82 -1.06
C HIS A 139 13.94 5.12 -1.40
N GLY A 140 13.25 6.27 -1.39
CA GLY A 140 13.82 7.56 -1.73
C GLY A 140 14.87 8.03 -0.71
N LEU A 141 14.67 7.72 0.57
CA LEU A 141 15.64 8.02 1.62
C LEU A 141 16.93 7.23 1.40
N LEU A 142 16.85 5.91 1.22
CA LEU A 142 18.03 5.07 1.03
C LEU A 142 18.70 5.32 -0.32
N ALA A 143 17.96 5.60 -1.38
CA ALA A 143 18.51 5.84 -2.72
C ALA A 143 19.31 7.17 -2.84
N ARG A 144 19.03 8.14 -1.96
CA ARG A 144 19.63 9.49 -2.03
C ARG A 144 20.59 9.81 -0.89
N THR A 145 20.84 8.87 0.00
CA THR A 145 21.77 9.08 1.11
C THR A 145 23.20 8.98 0.62
N ASP A 146 24.10 9.80 1.18
CA ASP A 146 25.55 9.69 0.97
C ASP A 146 26.19 8.67 1.93
N SER A 147 25.47 8.29 3.00
CA SER A 147 25.93 7.37 4.05
C SER A 147 25.00 6.16 4.21
N PRO A 148 24.97 5.21 3.22
CA PRO A 148 24.08 4.04 3.29
C PRO A 148 24.37 3.15 4.50
N ALA A 149 25.62 3.07 4.97
CA ALA A 149 26.00 2.29 6.14
C ALA A 149 25.32 2.79 7.43
N GLU A 150 25.24 4.12 7.62
CA GLU A 150 24.62 4.74 8.79
C GLU A 150 23.08 4.65 8.74
N LEU A 151 22.49 4.75 7.55
CA LEU A 151 21.04 4.78 7.39
C LEU A 151 20.43 3.38 7.38
N LEU A 152 21.12 2.35 6.88
CA LEU A 152 20.55 1.02 6.65
C LEU A 152 19.98 0.41 7.93
N GLY A 153 20.71 0.42 9.02
CA GLY A 153 20.28 -0.13 10.32
C GLY A 153 19.01 0.56 10.86
N PRO A 154 19.04 1.88 11.09
CA PRO A 154 17.87 2.63 11.57
C PRO A 154 16.65 2.52 10.65
N LEU A 155 16.85 2.56 9.33
CA LEU A 155 15.76 2.44 8.35
C LEU A 155 15.13 1.04 8.40
N THR A 156 15.96 0.00 8.38
CA THR A 156 15.49 -1.39 8.44
C THR A 156 14.81 -1.67 9.76
N GLY A 157 15.39 -1.21 10.89
CA GLY A 157 14.81 -1.38 12.22
C GLY A 157 13.40 -0.81 12.33
N LYS A 158 13.17 0.44 11.87
CA LYS A 158 11.82 1.04 11.84
C LYS A 158 10.87 0.31 10.90
N ALA A 159 11.34 -0.11 9.72
CA ALA A 159 10.52 -0.87 8.78
C ALA A 159 10.10 -2.23 9.35
N VAL A 160 11.02 -2.95 9.99
CA VAL A 160 10.75 -4.25 10.63
C VAL A 160 9.84 -4.10 11.85
N ALA A 161 10.02 -3.06 12.66
CA ALA A 161 9.14 -2.78 13.78
C ALA A 161 7.69 -2.53 13.32
N LEU A 162 7.50 -1.71 12.27
CA LEU A 162 6.19 -1.50 11.65
C LEU A 162 5.58 -2.81 11.14
N LEU A 163 6.37 -3.63 10.44
CA LEU A 163 5.90 -4.93 9.94
C LEU A 163 5.53 -5.89 11.07
N THR A 164 6.30 -5.88 12.16
CA THR A 164 6.00 -6.66 13.37
C THR A 164 4.62 -6.29 13.93
N GLU A 165 4.31 -4.99 13.99
CA GLU A 165 3.01 -4.51 14.45
C GLU A 165 1.85 -4.93 13.54
N LEU A 166 2.05 -4.95 12.21
CA LEU A 166 1.07 -5.50 11.27
C LEU A 166 0.84 -6.99 11.54
N HIS A 167 1.91 -7.76 11.61
CA HIS A 167 1.87 -9.22 11.76
C HIS A 167 1.27 -9.66 13.10
N ARG A 168 1.54 -8.96 14.20
CA ARG A 168 0.90 -9.20 15.51
C ARG A 168 -0.62 -9.06 15.48
N ARG A 169 -1.14 -8.28 14.53
CA ARG A 169 -2.58 -8.11 14.29
C ARG A 169 -3.12 -9.01 13.19
N ASN A 170 -2.34 -10.01 12.76
CA ASN A 170 -2.66 -10.90 11.65
C ASN A 170 -2.90 -10.14 10.33
N ILE A 171 -2.31 -8.97 10.14
CA ILE A 171 -2.37 -8.22 8.90
C ILE A 171 -1.07 -8.48 8.14
N VAL A 172 -1.18 -9.00 6.92
CA VAL A 172 -0.06 -9.11 5.98
C VAL A 172 -0.22 -8.05 4.91
N HIS A 173 0.89 -7.42 4.53
CA HIS A 173 0.90 -6.33 3.55
C HIS A 173 0.79 -6.87 2.11
N GLY A 174 1.48 -7.97 1.82
CA GLY A 174 1.46 -8.64 0.51
C GLY A 174 2.31 -7.97 -0.57
N ASP A 175 2.86 -6.76 -0.32
CA ASP A 175 3.86 -6.08 -1.16
C ASP A 175 4.73 -5.14 -0.31
N TYR A 176 5.31 -5.66 0.80
CA TYR A 176 6.05 -4.88 1.78
C TYR A 176 7.48 -4.60 1.30
N LYS A 177 7.64 -3.51 0.55
CA LYS A 177 8.92 -3.06 -0.03
C LYS A 177 9.19 -1.60 0.32
N LEU A 178 10.43 -1.15 0.22
CA LEU A 178 10.84 0.20 0.62
C LEU A 178 10.04 1.34 -0.02
N SER A 179 9.55 1.15 -1.26
CA SER A 179 8.71 2.16 -1.91
C SER A 179 7.30 2.26 -1.31
N ASN A 180 6.87 1.25 -0.55
CA ASN A 180 5.55 1.19 0.09
C ASN A 180 5.61 1.48 1.60
N ILE A 181 6.79 1.85 2.10
CA ILE A 181 7.04 2.30 3.46
C ILE A 181 7.50 3.76 3.38
N TYR A 182 7.01 4.60 4.27
CA TYR A 182 7.38 6.01 4.33
C TYR A 182 7.64 6.46 5.76
N TRP A 183 8.33 7.59 5.88
CA TRP A 183 8.46 8.32 7.12
C TRP A 183 7.71 9.64 7.00
N THR A 184 6.93 9.92 8.02
CA THR A 184 6.27 11.22 8.20
C THR A 184 7.33 12.28 8.55
N PRO A 185 7.01 13.59 8.45
CA PRO A 185 7.93 14.66 8.84
C PRO A 185 8.41 14.55 10.30
N ASP A 186 7.58 14.03 11.21
CA ASP A 186 7.92 13.75 12.63
C ASP A 186 8.63 12.41 12.83
N GLY A 187 9.02 11.73 11.73
CA GLY A 187 9.86 10.53 11.74
C GLY A 187 9.14 9.22 12.10
N LYS A 188 7.81 9.21 12.13
CA LYS A 188 7.04 7.97 12.33
C LYS A 188 7.01 7.14 11.05
N PRO A 189 7.19 5.81 11.15
CA PRO A 189 7.02 4.94 10.01
C PRO A 189 5.54 4.71 9.69
N GLY A 190 5.21 4.73 8.41
CA GLY A 190 3.89 4.40 7.89
C GLY A 190 3.97 3.55 6.63
N THR A 191 2.83 3.06 6.17
CA THR A 191 2.76 2.25 4.94
C THR A 191 1.56 2.64 4.09
N TRP A 192 1.72 2.46 2.77
CA TRP A 192 0.68 2.65 1.76
C TRP A 192 0.64 1.47 0.77
N ASP A 193 -0.24 1.55 -0.25
CA ASP A 193 -0.44 0.53 -1.29
C ASP A 193 -0.81 -0.86 -0.73
N LEU A 194 -1.91 -0.90 0.00
CA LEU A 194 -2.45 -2.11 0.64
C LEU A 194 -3.26 -3.02 -0.30
N ASP A 195 -3.08 -2.94 -1.62
CA ASP A 195 -3.81 -3.77 -2.60
C ASP A 195 -3.56 -5.27 -2.42
N GLY A 196 -2.37 -5.64 -1.96
CA GLY A 196 -1.98 -7.01 -1.63
C GLY A 196 -2.37 -7.46 -0.23
N ALA A 197 -2.78 -6.51 0.61
CA ALA A 197 -2.98 -6.77 2.03
C ALA A 197 -4.16 -7.71 2.31
N ALA A 198 -4.03 -8.43 3.41
CA ALA A 198 -5.11 -9.25 3.93
C ALA A 198 -5.06 -9.31 5.47
N ILE A 199 -6.25 -9.29 6.04
CA ILE A 199 -6.47 -9.60 7.46
C ILE A 199 -6.70 -11.10 7.54
N LEU A 200 -5.85 -11.81 8.27
CA LEU A 200 -5.88 -13.25 8.42
C LEU A 200 -6.67 -13.65 9.66
N SER A 201 -7.32 -14.80 9.62
CA SER A 201 -7.97 -15.40 10.80
C SER A 201 -6.96 -15.97 11.79
N ALA A 202 -5.76 -16.35 11.32
CA ALA A 202 -4.65 -16.86 12.13
C ALA A 202 -3.31 -16.48 11.50
N PRO A 203 -2.20 -16.45 12.27
CA PRO A 203 -0.87 -16.19 11.75
C PRO A 203 -0.48 -17.16 10.62
N SER A 204 0.10 -16.65 9.55
CA SER A 204 0.57 -17.44 8.41
C SER A 204 2.07 -17.27 8.22
N ARG A 205 2.86 -18.27 8.60
CA ARG A 205 4.32 -18.26 8.44
C ARG A 205 4.72 -17.91 7.01
N LYS A 206 4.10 -18.58 6.02
CA LYS A 206 4.40 -18.33 4.60
C LYS A 206 4.23 -16.87 4.22
N ARG A 207 3.06 -16.28 4.50
CA ARG A 207 2.75 -14.91 4.08
C ARG A 207 3.56 -13.86 4.83
N MET A 208 3.83 -14.10 6.11
CA MET A 208 4.65 -13.20 6.94
C MET A 208 6.13 -13.27 6.51
N THR A 209 6.65 -14.45 6.16
CA THR A 209 7.98 -14.60 5.57
C THR A 209 8.07 -13.93 4.20
N GLU A 210 7.01 -13.99 3.38
CA GLU A 210 6.96 -13.31 2.08
C GLU A 210 7.05 -11.78 2.22
N ASP A 211 6.45 -11.17 3.24
CA ASP A 211 6.57 -9.73 3.48
C ASP A 211 8.00 -9.34 3.89
N LEU A 212 8.63 -10.10 4.81
CA LEU A 212 10.04 -9.89 5.19
C LEU A 212 10.99 -10.08 3.99
N TYR A 213 10.74 -11.10 3.17
CA TYR A 213 11.49 -11.33 1.94
C TYR A 213 11.39 -10.14 0.98
N ARG A 214 10.20 -9.57 0.77
CA ARG A 214 10.00 -8.40 -0.09
C ARG A 214 10.77 -7.18 0.42
N LEU A 215 10.81 -6.99 1.74
CA LEU A 215 11.64 -5.96 2.37
C LEU A 215 13.12 -6.19 2.06
N ALA A 216 13.65 -7.39 2.33
CA ALA A 216 15.05 -7.75 2.07
C ALA A 216 15.41 -7.60 0.58
N SER A 217 14.57 -8.12 -0.34
CA SER A 217 14.76 -7.99 -1.78
C SER A 217 14.79 -6.52 -2.23
N SER A 218 13.88 -5.67 -1.70
CA SER A 218 13.87 -4.25 -2.06
C SER A 218 15.05 -3.47 -1.50
N LEU A 219 15.55 -3.81 -0.30
CA LEU A 219 16.78 -3.26 0.25
C LEU A 219 17.97 -3.59 -0.66
N ARG A 220 18.14 -4.87 -1.00
CA ARG A 220 19.19 -5.32 -1.93
C ARG A 220 19.15 -4.59 -3.27
N GLN A 221 17.94 -4.48 -3.87
CA GLN A 221 17.77 -3.79 -5.15
C GLN A 221 18.18 -2.31 -5.09
N VAL A 222 17.81 -1.60 -4.03
CA VAL A 222 18.17 -0.18 -3.85
C VAL A 222 19.67 -0.04 -3.63
N LEU A 223 20.28 -0.85 -2.77
CA LEU A 223 21.71 -0.80 -2.49
C LEU A 223 22.54 -1.10 -3.75
N ASN A 224 22.19 -2.17 -4.48
CA ASN A 224 22.92 -2.52 -5.71
C ASN A 224 22.80 -1.44 -6.80
N LYS A 225 21.64 -0.78 -6.90
CA LYS A 225 21.38 0.21 -7.95
C LYS A 225 22.02 1.57 -7.65
N TYR A 226 21.92 2.04 -6.42
CA TYR A 226 22.27 3.41 -6.07
C TYR A 226 23.58 3.51 -5.27
N HIS A 227 24.02 2.41 -4.65
CA HIS A 227 25.23 2.34 -3.82
C HIS A 227 26.09 1.12 -4.21
N PRO A 228 26.55 1.02 -5.46
CA PRO A 228 27.26 -0.19 -5.94
C PRO A 228 28.63 -0.40 -5.25
N ALA A 229 29.18 0.61 -4.61
CA ALA A 229 30.40 0.50 -3.81
C ALA A 229 30.14 -0.03 -2.38
N PHE A 230 28.92 0.09 -1.87
CA PHE A 230 28.54 -0.44 -0.57
C PHE A 230 28.42 -1.97 -0.62
N ARG A 231 29.24 -2.67 0.18
CA ARG A 231 29.28 -4.13 0.19
C ARG A 231 28.51 -4.66 1.40
N ILE A 232 27.48 -5.44 1.11
CA ILE A 232 26.74 -6.23 2.09
C ILE A 232 26.36 -7.55 1.44
N THR A 233 26.56 -8.64 2.13
CA THR A 233 26.15 -9.97 1.66
C THR A 233 24.63 -10.17 1.83
N ASP A 234 24.04 -11.07 1.04
CA ASP A 234 22.65 -11.48 1.24
C ASP A 234 22.41 -12.00 2.66
N ARG A 235 23.41 -12.65 3.26
CA ARG A 235 23.33 -13.18 4.62
C ARG A 235 23.23 -12.07 5.65
N GLU A 236 24.13 -11.10 5.62
CA GLU A 236 24.12 -9.93 6.52
C GLU A 236 22.82 -9.13 6.38
N LEU A 237 22.34 -8.97 5.16
CA LEU A 237 21.07 -8.28 4.89
C LEU A 237 19.87 -9.03 5.50
N CYS A 238 19.81 -10.37 5.33
CA CYS A 238 18.76 -11.18 5.92
C CYS A 238 18.81 -11.14 7.45
N GLU A 239 20.01 -11.21 8.03
CA GLU A 239 20.21 -11.10 9.49
C GLU A 239 19.76 -9.75 10.02
N THR A 240 20.07 -8.66 9.32
CA THR A 240 19.62 -7.30 9.66
C THR A 240 18.07 -7.21 9.66
N VAL A 241 17.40 -7.83 8.68
CA VAL A 241 15.94 -7.83 8.59
C VAL A 241 15.30 -8.68 9.69
N VAL A 242 15.88 -9.84 10.00
CA VAL A 242 15.30 -10.79 10.97
C VAL A 242 15.58 -10.38 12.41
N SER A 243 16.73 -9.78 12.70
CA SER A 243 17.14 -9.43 14.07
C SER A 243 16.15 -8.53 14.82
N GLY A 244 15.45 -7.67 14.10
CA GLY A 244 14.43 -6.78 14.68
C GLY A 244 13.00 -7.34 14.63
N TYR A 245 12.79 -8.51 14.04
CA TYR A 245 11.46 -9.06 13.85
C TYR A 245 10.98 -9.85 15.08
N ALA A 246 9.91 -9.39 15.72
CA ALA A 246 9.26 -10.02 16.87
C ALA A 246 7.77 -10.33 16.59
N GLY A 247 7.48 -10.81 15.39
CA GLY A 247 6.12 -11.19 14.97
C GLY A 247 5.65 -12.52 15.57
N PRO A 248 4.40 -12.91 15.29
CA PRO A 248 3.76 -14.07 15.92
C PRO A 248 4.30 -15.42 15.42
N VAL A 249 5.09 -15.42 14.36
CA VAL A 249 5.73 -16.63 13.82
C VAL A 249 7.24 -16.40 13.69
N PRO A 250 8.07 -17.38 14.08
CA PRO A 250 9.51 -17.27 13.91
C PRO A 250 9.90 -17.34 12.42
N VAL A 251 10.81 -16.45 12.00
CA VAL A 251 11.41 -16.42 10.67
C VAL A 251 12.92 -16.44 10.83
N SER A 252 13.62 -17.30 10.10
CA SER A 252 15.07 -17.36 10.13
C SER A 252 15.71 -16.61 8.95
N ALA A 253 16.94 -16.15 9.14
CA ALA A 253 17.73 -15.54 8.07
C ALA A 253 17.95 -16.52 6.90
N ASP A 254 18.13 -17.82 7.19
CA ASP A 254 18.29 -18.85 6.16
C ASP A 254 17.07 -18.92 5.24
N ALA A 255 15.86 -18.91 5.81
CA ALA A 255 14.62 -18.94 5.03
C ALA A 255 14.51 -17.72 4.08
N LEU A 256 14.93 -16.54 4.52
CA LEU A 256 14.96 -15.34 3.67
C LEU A 256 16.06 -15.43 2.60
N CYS A 257 17.26 -15.90 2.96
CA CYS A 257 18.36 -16.07 2.03
C CYS A 257 18.01 -17.04 0.90
N ASP A 258 17.33 -18.13 1.21
CA ASP A 258 16.91 -19.12 0.21
C ASP A 258 15.88 -18.53 -0.77
N LEU A 259 14.98 -17.67 -0.31
CA LEU A 259 14.06 -16.93 -1.18
C LEU A 259 14.81 -15.93 -2.07
N LEU A 260 15.80 -15.18 -1.52
CA LEU A 260 16.62 -14.25 -2.29
C LEU A 260 17.44 -14.93 -3.38
N LYS A 261 17.98 -16.15 -3.13
CA LYS A 261 18.73 -16.94 -4.12
C LYS A 261 17.83 -17.40 -5.28
N ARG A 262 16.57 -17.76 -5.01
CA ARG A 262 15.60 -18.19 -6.03
C ARG A 262 15.21 -17.06 -7.00
N GLU A 263 15.22 -15.81 -6.55
CA GLU A 263 14.94 -14.65 -7.41
C GLU A 263 16.03 -14.41 -8.48
N ARG A 264 17.26 -14.92 -8.26
CA ARG A 264 18.39 -14.77 -9.20
C ARG A 264 18.40 -15.78 -10.34
N LYS A 265 17.57 -16.82 -10.27
CA LYS A 265 17.40 -17.85 -11.31
C LYS A 265 16.22 -17.53 -12.22
#